data_d06c20e71b107c0a2b398e9db5535b5a
#
_entry.id   d06c20e71b107c0a2b398e9db5535b5a
#
_cell.length_a   1.000
_cell.length_b   1.000
_cell.length_c   1.000
_cell.angle_alpha   90.00
_cell.angle_beta   90.00
_cell.angle_gamma   90.00
#
_symmetry.space_group_name_H-M   'P 1'
#
loop_
_entity.id
_entity.type
_entity.pdbx_description
1 polymer ?
#
loop_
_entity_poly.entity_id
_entity_poly.type
_entity_poly.pdbx_seq_one_letter_code
_entity_poly.pdbx_strand_id
1 'polypeptide(L)'
;LVTMSAATIDRLLKPERQKHTIKGRATTKPGTLLKHQIPIRTFSDWDNQVPGFLEMDLVGHDGGNVHGDYCFTLDMTDVATGWTELAAVPNKAQTWVFEAMQGLQRRLPFAVLGVDSDNGSEFINHHLFAYCTQQHITFTRSRPYQKNDTCYVEQKNWSVVRRFTGYPRYDTLA
;
A
#
# COMPACT_ATOMS: atom_id res chain seq x y z
N LEU A 1 -17.27 38.73 -22.40
CA LEU A 1 -16.67 37.44 -22.03
C LEU A 1 -17.43 36.87 -20.83
N VAL A 2 -18.18 35.78 -21.03
CA VAL A 2 -18.88 35.09 -19.94
C VAL A 2 -17.83 34.19 -19.28
N THR A 3 -17.44 34.50 -18.07
CA THR A 3 -16.54 33.65 -17.27
C THR A 3 -17.38 32.64 -16.48
N MET A 4 -17.08 31.36 -16.65
CA MET A 4 -17.70 30.27 -15.86
C MET A 4 -16.88 30.02 -14.58
N SER A 5 -17.59 29.79 -13.47
CA SER A 5 -16.92 29.36 -12.23
C SER A 5 -16.38 27.93 -12.36
N ALA A 6 -15.34 27.61 -11.57
CA ALA A 6 -14.78 26.25 -11.53
C ALA A 6 -15.84 25.18 -11.20
N ALA A 7 -16.78 25.47 -10.31
CA ALA A 7 -17.89 24.58 -9.95
C ALA A 7 -18.86 24.34 -11.14
N THR A 8 -19.08 25.36 -11.97
CA THR A 8 -19.92 25.23 -13.17
C THR A 8 -19.22 24.36 -14.22
N ILE A 9 -17.92 24.58 -14.43
CA ILE A 9 -17.09 23.77 -15.33
C ILE A 9 -17.10 22.30 -14.89
N ASP A 10 -16.88 22.05 -13.61
CA ASP A 10 -16.85 20.70 -13.05
C ASP A 10 -18.20 19.97 -13.27
N ARG A 11 -19.32 20.66 -13.01
CA ARG A 11 -20.67 20.13 -13.23
C ARG A 11 -20.94 19.80 -14.72
N LEU A 12 -20.50 20.65 -15.62
CA LEU A 12 -20.68 20.43 -17.07
C LEU A 12 -19.82 19.31 -17.60
N LEU A 13 -18.59 19.13 -17.07
CA LEU A 13 -17.68 18.08 -17.47
C LEU A 13 -17.96 16.74 -16.79
N LYS A 14 -18.78 16.70 -15.74
CA LYS A 14 -19.08 15.47 -14.99
C LYS A 14 -19.60 14.33 -15.87
N PRO A 15 -20.54 14.51 -16.81
CA PRO A 15 -21.00 13.43 -17.70
C PRO A 15 -19.89 12.89 -18.60
N GLU A 16 -19.02 13.77 -19.13
CA GLU A 16 -17.88 13.37 -19.97
C GLU A 16 -16.81 12.64 -19.16
N ARG A 17 -16.46 13.14 -17.98
CA ARG A 17 -15.53 12.43 -17.09
C ARG A 17 -16.04 11.06 -16.69
N GLN A 18 -17.35 10.90 -16.47
CA GLN A 18 -17.94 9.60 -16.13
C GLN A 18 -17.80 8.56 -17.24
N LYS A 19 -17.81 8.97 -18.52
CA LYS A 19 -17.60 8.08 -19.66
C LYS A 19 -16.13 7.58 -19.73
N HIS A 20 -15.19 8.39 -19.27
CA HIS A 20 -13.74 8.12 -19.31
C HIS A 20 -13.17 7.70 -17.95
N THR A 21 -14.01 7.64 -16.90
CA THR A 21 -13.56 7.17 -15.60
C THR A 21 -13.38 5.66 -15.66
N ILE A 22 -12.16 5.20 -15.79
CA ILE A 22 -11.79 3.82 -15.50
C ILE A 22 -12.06 3.63 -14.00
N LYS A 23 -13.17 2.97 -13.66
CA LYS A 23 -13.43 2.58 -12.28
C LYS A 23 -12.36 1.57 -11.91
N GLY A 24 -11.37 1.99 -11.13
CA GLY A 24 -10.42 1.08 -10.52
C GLY A 24 -11.20 0.00 -9.77
N ARG A 25 -11.10 -1.25 -10.22
CA ARG A 25 -11.62 -2.39 -9.48
C ARG A 25 -10.60 -2.68 -8.39
N ALA A 26 -11.05 -2.75 -7.15
CA ALA A 26 -10.22 -3.29 -6.08
C ALA A 26 -9.82 -4.71 -6.46
N THR A 27 -8.54 -4.91 -6.75
CA THR A 27 -7.98 -6.23 -7.10
C THR A 27 -7.57 -7.03 -5.87
N THR A 28 -7.69 -6.42 -4.69
CA THR A 28 -7.32 -7.02 -3.42
C THR A 28 -8.39 -8.02 -2.98
N LYS A 29 -8.00 -9.27 -2.79
CA LYS A 29 -8.86 -10.28 -2.15
C LYS A 29 -8.72 -10.14 -0.64
N PRO A 30 -9.81 -9.96 0.13
CA PRO A 30 -9.71 -9.88 1.59
C PRO A 30 -9.12 -11.16 2.18
N GLY A 31 -8.16 -11.02 3.10
CA GLY A 31 -7.72 -12.11 3.96
C GLY A 31 -8.90 -12.61 4.81
N THR A 32 -9.02 -13.93 4.98
CA THR A 32 -10.22 -14.54 5.59
C THR A 32 -10.14 -14.65 7.12
N LEU A 33 -10.00 -15.86 7.66
CA LEU A 33 -10.11 -16.16 9.10
C LEU A 33 -9.05 -15.47 9.98
N LEU A 34 -7.85 -15.31 9.49
CA LEU A 34 -6.74 -14.69 10.21
C LEU A 34 -6.97 -13.19 10.50
N LYS A 35 -7.79 -12.54 9.70
CA LYS A 35 -8.17 -11.14 9.87
C LYS A 35 -8.69 -10.82 11.28
N HIS A 36 -9.35 -11.78 11.93
CA HIS A 36 -9.86 -11.59 13.29
C HIS A 36 -8.79 -11.68 14.37
N GLN A 37 -7.64 -12.25 14.08
CA GLN A 37 -6.49 -12.35 15.00
C GLN A 37 -5.57 -11.14 14.93
N ILE A 38 -5.61 -10.40 13.82
CA ILE A 38 -4.80 -9.19 13.62
C ILE A 38 -5.65 -7.98 14.04
N PRO A 39 -5.26 -7.22 15.07
CA PRO A 39 -6.02 -6.08 15.54
C PRO A 39 -6.07 -4.96 14.50
N ILE A 40 -7.15 -4.19 14.53
CA ILE A 40 -7.21 -2.94 13.79
C ILE A 40 -6.32 -1.93 14.52
N ARG A 41 -5.47 -1.22 13.78
CA ARG A 41 -4.65 -0.15 14.36
C ARG A 41 -5.54 0.92 15.00
N THR A 42 -5.21 1.27 16.23
CA THR A 42 -5.75 2.45 16.90
C THR A 42 -4.61 3.43 17.18
N PHE A 43 -4.93 4.71 17.36
CA PHE A 43 -3.92 5.74 17.68
C PHE A 43 -3.18 5.49 19.00
N SER A 44 -3.72 4.64 19.88
CA SER A 44 -3.10 4.27 21.14
C SER A 44 -2.05 3.15 21.02
N ASP A 45 -2.03 2.42 19.89
CA ASP A 45 -1.18 1.24 19.73
C ASP A 45 0.20 1.59 19.19
N TRP A 46 0.34 2.78 18.61
CA TRP A 46 1.55 3.22 17.94
C TRP A 46 2.03 4.56 18.49
N ASP A 47 3.32 4.64 18.80
CA ASP A 47 3.97 5.92 19.08
C ASP A 47 4.49 6.53 17.77
N ASN A 48 3.75 7.46 17.21
CA ASN A 48 4.12 8.17 15.98
C ASN A 48 5.36 9.08 16.15
N GLN A 49 5.94 9.17 17.32
CA GLN A 49 7.16 9.94 17.58
C GLN A 49 8.43 9.08 17.49
N VAL A 50 8.28 7.75 17.57
CA VAL A 50 9.41 6.81 17.59
C VAL A 50 9.54 6.13 16.22
N PRO A 51 10.72 6.16 15.57
CA PRO A 51 10.97 5.40 14.36
C PRO A 51 10.82 3.89 14.58
N GLY A 52 10.28 3.20 13.59
CA GLY A 52 10.11 1.75 13.61
C GLY A 52 8.67 1.26 13.42
N PHE A 53 7.70 2.16 13.37
CA PHE A 53 6.33 1.82 13.00
C PHE A 53 6.09 2.12 11.51
N LEU A 54 5.84 1.07 10.73
CA LEU A 54 5.83 1.11 9.27
C LEU A 54 4.44 0.84 8.71
N GLU A 55 3.98 1.69 7.81
CA GLU A 55 2.86 1.37 6.92
C GLU A 55 3.39 0.66 5.68
N MET A 56 2.67 -0.39 5.23
CA MET A 56 3.02 -1.16 4.03
C MET A 56 1.89 -1.16 3.01
N ASP A 57 2.26 -1.04 1.73
CA ASP A 57 1.33 -1.16 0.61
C ASP A 57 2.00 -1.71 -0.65
N LEU A 58 1.19 -2.15 -1.61
CA LEU A 58 1.64 -2.66 -2.91
C LEU A 58 1.15 -1.79 -4.05
N VAL A 59 2.08 -1.20 -4.78
CA VAL A 59 1.79 -0.42 -6.00
C VAL A 59 1.90 -1.32 -7.22
N GLY A 60 0.76 -1.62 -7.87
CA GLY A 60 0.72 -2.44 -9.09
C GLY A 60 1.14 -1.66 -10.34
N HIS A 61 1.93 -2.29 -11.21
CA HIS A 61 2.39 -1.74 -12.48
C HIS A 61 1.68 -2.42 -13.65
N ASP A 62 0.37 -2.23 -13.73
CA ASP A 62 -0.52 -2.88 -14.70
C ASP A 62 -0.66 -2.13 -16.03
N GLY A 63 -0.21 -0.87 -16.10
CA GLY A 63 -0.34 -0.04 -17.29
C GLY A 63 -1.79 0.24 -17.70
N GLY A 64 -2.74 0.15 -16.76
CA GLY A 64 -4.17 0.29 -17.01
C GLY A 64 -4.86 -1.00 -17.48
N ASN A 65 -4.14 -2.12 -17.54
CA ASN A 65 -4.70 -3.43 -17.85
C ASN A 65 -4.35 -4.46 -16.76
N VAL A 66 -5.34 -4.86 -15.97
CA VAL A 66 -5.18 -5.78 -14.83
C VAL A 66 -5.11 -7.26 -15.22
N HIS A 67 -5.19 -7.60 -16.52
CA HIS A 67 -5.12 -8.98 -16.97
C HIS A 67 -3.67 -9.45 -17.13
N GLY A 68 -3.42 -10.71 -16.77
CA GLY A 68 -2.11 -11.35 -16.81
C GLY A 68 -1.20 -10.92 -15.65
N ASP A 69 0.06 -11.35 -15.74
CA ASP A 69 1.07 -11.06 -14.73
C ASP A 69 1.71 -9.70 -14.95
N TYR A 70 1.99 -8.98 -13.88
CA TYR A 70 2.74 -7.73 -13.87
C TYR A 70 3.38 -7.53 -12.49
N CYS A 71 4.43 -6.73 -12.46
CA CYS A 71 5.19 -6.45 -11.25
C CYS A 71 4.45 -5.49 -10.31
N PHE A 72 4.84 -5.55 -9.05
CA PHE A 72 4.42 -4.61 -8.01
C PHE A 72 5.65 -4.01 -7.33
N THR A 73 5.47 -2.86 -6.72
CA THR A 73 6.44 -2.31 -5.76
C THR A 73 5.85 -2.44 -4.36
N LEU A 74 6.54 -3.14 -3.47
CA LEU A 74 6.27 -3.07 -2.04
C LEU A 74 6.86 -1.77 -1.52
N ASP A 75 6.03 -0.95 -0.90
CA ASP A 75 6.39 0.28 -0.19
C ASP A 75 6.30 0.02 1.31
N MET A 76 7.35 0.37 2.05
CA MET A 76 7.38 0.37 3.51
C MET A 76 7.80 1.76 3.99
N THR A 77 6.87 2.48 4.58
CA THR A 77 7.07 3.86 5.03
C THR A 77 6.95 3.98 6.55
N ASP A 78 8.00 4.51 7.19
CA ASP A 78 8.00 4.81 8.61
C ASP A 78 7.16 6.05 8.93
N VAL A 79 6.27 5.89 9.90
CA VAL A 79 5.28 6.93 10.25
C VAL A 79 5.94 8.14 10.91
N ALA A 80 6.94 7.91 11.76
CA ALA A 80 7.61 8.99 12.51
C ALA A 80 8.50 9.87 11.63
N THR A 81 9.27 9.24 10.74
CA THR A 81 10.33 9.93 9.96
C THR A 81 9.95 10.16 8.50
N GLY A 82 8.98 9.41 7.98
CA GLY A 82 8.69 9.35 6.55
C GLY A 82 9.78 8.64 5.73
N TRP A 83 10.73 7.93 6.39
CA TRP A 83 11.68 7.06 5.72
C TRP A 83 10.95 6.00 4.93
N THR A 84 11.35 5.81 3.68
CA THR A 84 10.65 4.92 2.76
C THR A 84 11.64 3.98 2.10
N GLU A 85 11.37 2.69 2.18
CA GLU A 85 12.09 1.64 1.49
C GLU A 85 11.19 0.96 0.47
N LEU A 86 11.73 0.66 -0.70
CA LEU A 86 11.01 0.10 -1.82
C LEU A 86 11.66 -1.20 -2.32
N ALA A 87 10.83 -2.18 -2.70
CA ALA A 87 11.28 -3.39 -3.38
C ALA A 87 10.32 -3.78 -4.50
N ALA A 88 10.87 -4.10 -5.66
CA ALA A 88 10.09 -4.71 -6.73
C ALA A 88 9.80 -6.18 -6.42
N VAL A 89 8.56 -6.61 -6.68
CA VAL A 89 8.14 -8.01 -6.56
C VAL A 89 7.46 -8.46 -7.85
N PRO A 90 7.66 -9.71 -8.31
CA PRO A 90 7.12 -10.19 -9.57
C PRO A 90 5.59 -10.17 -9.63
N ASN A 91 4.96 -10.41 -8.49
CA ASN A 91 3.51 -10.37 -8.31
C ASN A 91 3.18 -10.24 -6.82
N LYS A 92 1.89 -10.17 -6.46
CA LYS A 92 1.44 -10.04 -5.08
C LYS A 92 1.29 -11.36 -4.30
N ALA A 93 2.01 -12.42 -4.70
CA ALA A 93 2.02 -13.65 -3.92
C ALA A 93 2.72 -13.43 -2.57
N GLN A 94 2.16 -14.03 -1.52
CA GLN A 94 2.62 -13.87 -0.13
C GLN A 94 4.13 -14.12 0.04
N THR A 95 4.68 -15.09 -0.67
CA THR A 95 6.11 -15.44 -0.62
C THR A 95 7.00 -14.29 -1.08
N TRP A 96 6.69 -13.69 -2.22
CA TRP A 96 7.46 -12.58 -2.76
C TRP A 96 7.36 -11.31 -1.90
N VAL A 97 6.14 -11.03 -1.40
CA VAL A 97 5.91 -9.89 -0.51
C VAL A 97 6.67 -10.07 0.80
N PHE A 98 6.65 -11.29 1.37
CA PHE A 98 7.35 -11.58 2.61
C PHE A 98 8.88 -11.52 2.46
N GLU A 99 9.45 -12.11 1.41
CA GLU A 99 10.89 -12.01 1.11
C GLU A 99 11.33 -10.56 0.90
N ALA A 100 10.54 -9.79 0.15
CA ALA A 100 10.79 -8.37 -0.07
C ALA A 100 10.78 -7.60 1.26
N MET A 101 9.78 -7.81 2.11
CA MET A 101 9.68 -7.18 3.43
C MET A 101 10.92 -7.46 4.28
N GLN A 102 11.38 -8.72 4.35
CA GLN A 102 12.60 -9.06 5.08
C GLN A 102 13.85 -8.39 4.49
N GLY A 103 13.89 -8.25 3.16
CA GLY A 103 14.95 -7.52 2.46
C GLY A 103 14.96 -6.04 2.82
N LEU A 104 13.80 -5.41 2.82
CA LEU A 104 13.62 -4.00 3.19
C LEU A 104 13.97 -3.75 4.64
N GLN A 105 13.52 -4.61 5.55
CA GLN A 105 13.82 -4.50 6.98
C GLN A 105 15.32 -4.44 7.27
N ARG A 106 16.15 -5.18 6.54
CA ARG A 106 17.62 -5.14 6.71
C ARG A 106 18.27 -3.83 6.25
N ARG A 107 17.57 -3.01 5.46
CA ARG A 107 18.06 -1.71 4.97
C ARG A 107 17.66 -0.55 5.85
N LEU A 108 16.65 -0.75 6.70
CA LEU A 108 16.20 0.28 7.63
C LEU A 108 17.31 0.63 8.65
N PRO A 109 17.53 1.91 8.95
CA PRO A 109 18.51 2.33 9.94
C PRO A 109 18.04 2.21 11.40
N PHE A 110 16.87 1.65 11.63
CA PHE A 110 16.21 1.46 12.93
C PHE A 110 15.51 0.10 13.00
N ALA A 111 15.21 -0.35 14.22
CA ALA A 111 14.48 -1.59 14.43
C ALA A 111 12.99 -1.43 14.04
N VAL A 112 12.40 -2.47 13.46
CA VAL A 112 10.95 -2.51 13.19
C VAL A 112 10.22 -2.87 14.49
N LEU A 113 9.35 -1.99 14.95
CA LEU A 113 8.54 -2.13 16.16
C LEU A 113 7.10 -2.54 15.84
N GLY A 114 6.58 -2.06 14.72
CA GLY A 114 5.24 -2.37 14.28
C GLY A 114 5.07 -2.27 12.77
N VAL A 115 4.10 -3.00 12.24
CA VAL A 115 3.73 -3.01 10.81
C VAL A 115 2.23 -2.89 10.70
N ASP A 116 1.76 -1.98 9.88
CA ASP A 116 0.36 -1.83 9.50
C ASP A 116 0.19 -2.05 8.00
N SER A 117 -0.86 -2.73 7.61
CA SER A 117 -1.15 -2.96 6.21
C SER A 117 -2.65 -2.84 5.91
N ASP A 118 -3.00 -2.84 4.64
CA ASP A 118 -4.38 -3.02 4.25
C ASP A 118 -4.89 -4.44 4.58
N ASN A 119 -6.15 -4.73 4.24
CA ASN A 119 -6.76 -6.04 4.50
C ASN A 119 -6.49 -7.07 3.38
N GLY A 120 -5.48 -6.85 2.54
CA GLY A 120 -5.14 -7.75 1.44
C GLY A 120 -4.62 -9.10 1.91
N SER A 121 -4.93 -10.16 1.17
CA SER A 121 -4.47 -11.52 1.50
C SER A 121 -2.96 -11.67 1.35
N GLU A 122 -2.31 -10.80 0.60
CA GLU A 122 -0.86 -10.69 0.46
C GLU A 122 -0.18 -10.34 1.79
N PHE A 123 -0.85 -9.56 2.64
CA PHE A 123 -0.38 -9.19 3.98
C PHE A 123 -1.07 -9.99 5.08
N ILE A 124 -2.39 -10.20 4.98
CA ILE A 124 -3.16 -10.95 5.99
C ILE A 124 -2.99 -12.45 5.75
N ASN A 125 -1.84 -12.98 6.17
CA ASN A 125 -1.47 -14.38 6.01
C ASN A 125 -0.70 -14.93 7.21
N HIS A 126 -0.69 -16.26 7.37
CA HIS A 126 -0.05 -16.93 8.50
C HIS A 126 1.46 -16.73 8.57
N HIS A 127 2.15 -16.59 7.44
CA HIS A 127 3.60 -16.41 7.42
C HIS A 127 3.99 -15.07 8.03
N LEU A 128 3.34 -13.98 7.59
CA LEU A 128 3.62 -12.65 8.10
C LEU A 128 3.21 -12.53 9.58
N PHE A 129 2.05 -13.07 9.94
CA PHE A 129 1.57 -13.06 11.33
C PHE A 129 2.52 -13.81 12.27
N ALA A 130 2.92 -15.03 11.91
CA ALA A 130 3.85 -15.82 12.71
C ALA A 130 5.23 -15.14 12.83
N TYR A 131 5.73 -14.57 11.74
CA TYR A 131 6.98 -13.82 11.75
C TYR A 131 6.92 -12.61 12.69
N CYS A 132 5.90 -11.78 12.58
CA CYS A 132 5.74 -10.62 13.45
C CYS A 132 5.64 -11.03 14.92
N THR A 133 4.89 -12.09 15.21
CA THR A 133 4.78 -12.64 16.57
C THR A 133 6.13 -13.10 17.09
N GLN A 134 6.90 -13.86 16.30
CA GLN A 134 8.22 -14.36 16.68
C GLN A 134 9.24 -13.25 16.90
N GLN A 135 9.18 -12.20 16.09
CA GLN A 135 10.08 -11.06 16.16
C GLN A 135 9.62 -9.97 17.13
N HIS A 136 8.51 -10.18 17.85
CA HIS A 136 7.88 -9.19 18.74
C HIS A 136 7.52 -7.89 18.03
N ILE A 137 7.16 -7.96 16.74
CA ILE A 137 6.69 -6.84 15.95
C ILE A 137 5.17 -6.74 16.11
N THR A 138 4.67 -5.57 16.47
CA THR A 138 3.22 -5.31 16.53
C THR A 138 2.64 -5.33 15.12
N PHE A 139 1.80 -6.32 14.82
CA PHE A 139 1.15 -6.39 13.51
C PHE A 139 -0.30 -5.91 13.62
N THR A 140 -0.63 -4.88 12.86
CA THR A 140 -1.97 -4.29 12.79
C THR A 140 -2.47 -4.24 11.35
N ARG A 141 -3.73 -3.92 11.19
CA ARG A 141 -4.37 -3.69 9.89
C ARG A 141 -5.24 -2.46 9.93
N SER A 142 -5.37 -1.80 8.79
CA SER A 142 -6.26 -0.66 8.61
C SER A 142 -7.73 -1.06 8.71
N ARG A 143 -8.58 -0.09 9.06
CA ARG A 143 -10.04 -0.27 9.04
C ARG A 143 -10.53 -0.41 7.60
N PRO A 144 -11.48 -1.30 7.33
CA PRO A 144 -12.07 -1.41 6.00
C PRO A 144 -12.67 -0.08 5.55
N TYR A 145 -12.39 0.32 4.33
CA TYR A 145 -12.92 1.54 3.68
C TYR A 145 -12.49 2.88 4.33
N GLN A 146 -11.50 2.90 5.21
CA GLN A 146 -10.94 4.12 5.82
C GLN A 146 -9.61 4.46 5.15
N LYS A 147 -9.65 5.28 4.11
CA LYS A 147 -8.47 5.67 3.33
C LYS A 147 -7.39 6.43 4.12
N ASN A 148 -7.77 7.03 5.25
CA ASN A 148 -6.82 7.81 6.05
C ASN A 148 -5.96 6.94 6.99
N ASP A 149 -6.24 5.65 7.09
CA ASP A 149 -5.53 4.78 8.04
C ASP A 149 -4.11 4.43 7.55
N THR A 150 -3.85 4.51 6.24
CA THR A 150 -2.55 4.25 5.59
C THR A 150 -2.04 5.46 4.81
N CYS A 151 -2.29 6.66 5.33
CA CYS A 151 -2.04 7.90 4.58
C CYS A 151 -0.55 8.18 4.32
N TYR A 152 0.36 7.70 5.17
CA TYR A 152 1.80 7.92 4.99
C TYR A 152 2.32 7.13 3.80
N VAL A 153 2.03 5.84 3.72
CA VAL A 153 2.45 5.00 2.58
C VAL A 153 1.72 5.40 1.30
N GLU A 154 0.42 5.74 1.35
CA GLU A 154 -0.32 6.22 0.18
C GLU A 154 0.29 7.50 -0.42
N GLN A 155 0.76 8.42 0.42
CA GLN A 155 1.48 9.61 -0.02
C GLN A 155 2.79 9.23 -0.75
N LYS A 156 3.53 8.25 -0.23
CA LYS A 156 4.78 7.79 -0.84
C LYS A 156 4.55 6.99 -2.12
N ASN A 157 3.48 6.24 -2.22
CA ASN A 157 3.06 5.59 -3.45
C ASN A 157 2.99 6.58 -4.63
N TRP A 158 2.51 7.79 -4.37
CA TRP A 158 2.47 8.82 -5.40
C TRP A 158 3.77 9.59 -5.50
N SER A 159 4.29 10.12 -4.39
CA SER A 159 5.40 11.08 -4.37
C SER A 159 6.75 10.43 -4.64
N VAL A 160 6.89 9.13 -4.42
CA VAL A 160 8.12 8.37 -4.66
C VAL A 160 7.89 7.35 -5.77
N VAL A 161 7.08 6.30 -5.53
CA VAL A 161 6.95 5.18 -6.47
C VAL A 161 6.52 5.68 -7.85
N ARG A 162 5.38 6.37 -7.96
CA ARG A 162 4.85 6.82 -9.27
C ARG A 162 5.72 7.87 -9.96
N ARG A 163 6.47 8.65 -9.21
CA ARG A 163 7.42 9.62 -9.82
C ARG A 163 8.62 8.93 -10.46
N PHE A 164 9.08 7.80 -9.93
CA PHE A 164 10.18 7.03 -10.50
C PHE A 164 9.72 6.07 -11.59
N THR A 165 8.61 5.36 -11.37
CA THR A 165 8.15 4.30 -12.27
C THR A 165 7.12 4.78 -13.29
N GLY A 166 6.39 5.86 -13.02
CA GLY A 166 5.25 6.27 -13.85
C GLY A 166 4.09 5.27 -13.77
N TYR A 167 3.37 5.14 -14.88
CA TYR A 167 2.20 4.27 -15.01
C TYR A 167 2.32 3.19 -16.11
N PRO A 168 3.50 2.95 -16.72
CA PRO A 168 3.60 1.88 -17.72
C PRO A 168 3.40 0.51 -17.06
N ARG A 169 3.18 -0.48 -17.93
CA ARG A 169 3.13 -1.88 -17.52
C ARG A 169 4.56 -2.44 -17.40
N TYR A 170 4.80 -3.18 -16.32
CA TYR A 170 6.05 -3.91 -16.11
C TYR A 170 5.70 -5.40 -15.93
N ASP A 171 5.85 -6.19 -16.99
CA ASP A 171 5.49 -7.62 -17.03
C ASP A 171 6.57 -8.50 -17.66
N THR A 172 7.67 -7.92 -18.11
CA THR A 172 8.81 -8.64 -18.67
C THR A 172 10.07 -8.39 -17.83
N LEU A 173 10.90 -9.42 -17.73
CA LEU A 173 12.29 -9.26 -17.29
C LEU A 173 13.06 -8.59 -18.46
N ALA A 174 13.21 -7.29 -18.45
CA ALA A 174 14.03 -6.56 -19.39
C ALA A 174 15.43 -6.37 -18.84
#